data_c1fbbcda97b0b5c9f47cd4e6fc59aa26
#
_entry.id   c1fbbcda97b0b5c9f47cd4e6fc59aa26
#
_cell.length_a   1.000
_cell.length_b   1.000
_cell.length_c   1.000
_cell.angle_alpha   90.00
_cell.angle_beta   90.00
_cell.angle_gamma   90.00
#
_symmetry.space_group_name_H-M   'P 1'
#
loop_
_entity.id
_entity.type
_entity.pdbx_description
1 polymer ?
#
loop_
_entity_poly.entity_id
_entity_poly.type
_entity_poly.pdbx_seq_one_letter_code
_entity_poly.pdbx_strand_id
1 'polypeptide(L)'
;METGFVLPDLDGEDSAEFWAGCRRGELLVQVCSGCGRWRFPPRPMCPDCHSVASHWVPTSGRASVWSFVVAHPPLLPAYAELAPYNVIVVALDEDPTIRMVGNLVTSAHGAINEVDPATIQIGEPVRVVFATVEDVALPRWIRAAAD
;
A
#
# COMPACT_ATOMS: atom_id res chain seq x y z
N MET A 1 3.99 -21.43 -8.60
CA MET A 1 3.95 -22.07 -7.26
C MET A 1 3.16 -21.20 -6.30
N GLU A 2 2.15 -21.76 -5.70
CA GLU A 2 1.34 -21.00 -4.75
C GLU A 2 2.12 -20.74 -3.46
N THR A 3 2.23 -19.47 -3.10
CA THR A 3 2.95 -19.05 -1.89
C THR A 3 2.14 -19.21 -0.60
N GLY A 4 0.81 -19.40 -0.72
CA GLY A 4 -0.12 -19.38 0.41
C GLY A 4 -0.47 -17.97 0.89
N PHE A 5 0.07 -16.93 0.30
CA PHE A 5 -0.32 -15.56 0.59
C PHE A 5 -1.67 -15.22 -0.06
N VAL A 6 -2.44 -14.37 0.62
CA VAL A 6 -3.67 -13.82 0.06
C VAL A 6 -3.32 -12.73 -0.94
N LEU A 7 -3.77 -12.90 -2.18
CA LEU A 7 -3.49 -11.96 -3.26
C LEU A 7 -4.77 -11.22 -3.66
N PRO A 8 -4.65 -9.98 -4.18
CA PRO A 8 -5.80 -9.20 -4.60
C PRO A 8 -6.42 -9.75 -5.89
N ASP A 9 -7.69 -9.43 -6.10
CA ASP A 9 -8.35 -9.62 -7.39
C ASP A 9 -7.89 -8.50 -8.34
N LEU A 10 -7.14 -8.86 -9.37
CA LEU A 10 -6.59 -7.92 -10.34
C LEU A 10 -7.62 -7.39 -11.34
N ASP A 11 -8.76 -8.05 -11.45
CA ASP A 11 -9.81 -7.73 -12.42
C ASP A 11 -11.01 -7.02 -11.79
N GLY A 12 -10.91 -6.68 -10.49
CA GLY A 12 -11.96 -5.93 -9.80
C GLY A 12 -12.28 -4.62 -10.49
N GLU A 13 -13.56 -4.35 -10.74
CA GLU A 13 -14.04 -3.21 -11.53
C GLU A 13 -13.45 -1.86 -11.04
N ASP A 14 -13.42 -1.67 -9.73
CA ASP A 14 -12.94 -0.40 -9.16
C ASP A 14 -11.43 -0.37 -8.93
N SER A 15 -10.76 -1.50 -8.85
CA SER A 15 -9.35 -1.60 -8.41
C SER A 15 -8.36 -2.04 -9.48
N ALA A 16 -8.84 -2.47 -10.66
CA ALA A 16 -7.98 -2.99 -11.73
C ALA A 16 -6.89 -1.98 -12.13
N GLU A 17 -7.22 -0.71 -12.25
CA GLU A 17 -6.26 0.35 -12.61
C GLU A 17 -5.19 0.55 -11.53
N PHE A 18 -5.56 0.43 -10.25
CA PHE A 18 -4.59 0.51 -9.16
C PHE A 18 -3.53 -0.58 -9.29
N TRP A 19 -3.97 -1.83 -9.51
CA TRP A 19 -3.05 -2.96 -9.63
C TRP A 19 -2.24 -2.92 -10.93
N ALA A 20 -2.84 -2.44 -12.01
CA ALA A 20 -2.11 -2.21 -13.26
C ALA A 20 -1.00 -1.16 -13.08
N GLY A 21 -1.27 -0.11 -12.32
CA GLY A 21 -0.27 0.88 -11.92
C GLY A 21 0.88 0.26 -11.14
N CYS A 22 0.57 -0.55 -10.14
CA CYS A 22 1.58 -1.26 -9.35
C CYS A 22 2.49 -2.12 -10.25
N ARG A 23 1.92 -2.78 -11.24
CA ARG A 23 2.67 -3.60 -12.20
C ARG A 23 3.64 -2.77 -13.04
N ARG A 24 3.32 -1.50 -13.31
CA ARG A 24 4.20 -0.57 -14.02
C ARG A 24 5.18 0.16 -13.09
N GLY A 25 5.12 -0.09 -11.79
CA GLY A 25 5.93 0.63 -10.81
C GLY A 25 5.37 2.00 -10.43
N GLU A 26 4.07 2.20 -10.59
CA GLU A 26 3.38 3.45 -10.28
C GLU A 26 2.35 3.25 -9.17
N LEU A 27 2.42 4.09 -8.14
CA LEU A 27 1.39 4.11 -7.10
C LEU A 27 0.32 5.14 -7.48
N LEU A 28 -0.81 4.65 -7.98
CA LEU A 28 -1.90 5.49 -8.48
C LEU A 28 -2.94 5.74 -7.39
N VAL A 29 -3.54 6.93 -7.43
CA VAL A 29 -4.69 7.29 -6.60
C VAL A 29 -5.83 7.76 -7.50
N GLN A 30 -7.04 7.35 -7.15
CA GLN A 30 -8.25 7.77 -7.85
C GLN A 30 -8.61 9.20 -7.46
N VAL A 31 -8.92 10.03 -8.48
CA VAL A 31 -9.28 11.42 -8.29
C VAL A 31 -10.65 11.67 -8.93
N CYS A 32 -11.53 12.32 -8.19
CA CYS A 32 -12.83 12.71 -8.70
C CYS A 32 -12.68 13.75 -9.81
N SER A 33 -13.23 13.48 -11.00
CA SER A 33 -13.21 14.44 -12.11
C SER A 33 -14.16 15.61 -11.90
N GLY A 34 -15.13 15.48 -11.00
CA GLY A 34 -16.09 16.54 -10.68
C GLY A 34 -15.54 17.57 -9.69
N CYS A 35 -14.99 17.14 -8.54
CA CYS A 35 -14.55 18.05 -7.48
C CYS A 35 -13.05 18.00 -7.19
N GLY A 36 -12.31 17.10 -7.83
CA GLY A 36 -10.85 16.98 -7.63
C GLY A 36 -10.42 16.26 -6.36
N ARG A 37 -11.35 15.73 -5.58
CA ARG A 37 -11.01 15.00 -4.36
C ARG A 37 -10.26 13.71 -4.67
N TRP A 38 -9.14 13.50 -3.98
CA TRP A 38 -8.42 12.23 -3.97
C TRP A 38 -9.13 11.26 -3.04
N ARG A 39 -9.17 9.98 -3.42
CA ARG A 39 -9.77 8.96 -2.57
C ARG A 39 -9.05 7.62 -2.68
N PHE A 40 -8.98 6.95 -1.54
CA PHE A 40 -8.51 5.57 -1.43
C PHE A 40 -9.25 4.91 -0.26
N PRO A 41 -9.73 3.69 -0.38
CA PRO A 41 -9.69 2.83 -1.58
C PRO A 41 -10.55 3.37 -2.74
N PRO A 42 -10.32 2.90 -3.98
CA PRO A 42 -11.10 3.36 -5.12
C PRO A 42 -12.58 3.00 -4.97
N ARG A 43 -13.45 3.89 -5.44
CA ARG A 43 -14.91 3.75 -5.34
C ARG A 43 -15.56 4.24 -6.63
N PRO A 44 -16.76 3.71 -6.98
CA PRO A 44 -17.46 4.13 -8.21
C PRO A 44 -18.03 5.54 -8.15
N MET A 45 -18.25 6.07 -6.95
CA MET A 45 -18.86 7.39 -6.75
C MET A 45 -18.09 8.20 -5.73
N CYS A 46 -17.97 9.51 -5.98
CA CYS A 46 -17.36 10.43 -5.03
C CYS A 46 -18.30 10.61 -3.81
N PRO A 47 -17.80 10.44 -2.57
CA PRO A 47 -18.63 10.63 -1.38
C PRO A 47 -19.02 12.08 -1.12
N ASP A 48 -18.32 13.06 -1.73
CA ASP A 48 -18.59 14.47 -1.51
C ASP A 48 -19.55 15.05 -2.54
N CYS A 49 -19.26 14.89 -3.83
CA CYS A 49 -20.06 15.53 -4.91
C CYS A 49 -20.95 14.54 -5.67
N HIS A 50 -20.85 13.24 -5.36
CA HIS A 50 -21.60 12.14 -5.97
C HIS A 50 -21.35 11.94 -7.47
N SER A 51 -20.31 12.56 -8.04
CA SER A 51 -19.91 12.30 -9.42
C SER A 51 -19.44 10.86 -9.59
N VAL A 52 -19.77 10.24 -10.70
CA VAL A 52 -19.28 8.90 -11.08
C VAL A 52 -18.10 8.99 -12.06
N ALA A 53 -17.67 10.21 -12.43
CA ALA A 53 -16.51 10.42 -13.28
C ALA A 53 -15.24 10.53 -12.41
N SER A 54 -14.24 9.74 -12.74
CA SER A 54 -12.96 9.76 -12.04
C SER A 54 -11.83 9.45 -13.00
N HIS A 55 -10.62 9.80 -12.58
CA HIS A 55 -9.39 9.46 -13.29
C HIS A 55 -8.32 9.09 -12.29
N TRP A 56 -7.21 8.52 -12.76
CA TRP A 56 -6.12 8.05 -11.94
C TRP A 56 -4.91 8.95 -12.13
N VAL A 57 -4.25 9.29 -11.02
CA VAL A 57 -3.01 10.09 -11.05
C VAL A 57 -1.89 9.34 -10.34
N PRO A 58 -0.66 9.38 -10.88
CA PRO A 58 0.48 8.83 -10.19
C PRO A 58 0.89 9.74 -9.03
N THR A 59 1.26 9.10 -7.92
CA THR A 59 1.83 9.80 -6.76
C THR A 59 3.35 9.76 -6.83
N SER A 60 4.02 10.53 -5.97
CA SER A 60 5.47 10.45 -5.81
C SER A 60 5.94 9.12 -5.21
N GLY A 61 5.01 8.40 -4.57
CA GLY A 61 5.34 7.20 -3.79
C GLY A 61 5.94 7.51 -2.43
N ARG A 62 5.98 8.78 -2.02
CA ARG A 62 6.48 9.21 -0.72
C ARG A 62 5.34 9.30 0.29
N ALA A 63 5.63 8.87 1.51
CA ALA A 63 4.66 8.85 2.59
C ALA A 63 5.37 8.91 3.94
N SER A 64 4.60 8.94 4.99
CA SER A 64 5.12 8.78 6.36
C SER A 64 4.31 7.71 7.10
N VAL A 65 4.94 7.05 8.06
CA VAL A 65 4.25 6.07 8.92
C VAL A 65 3.26 6.82 9.80
N TRP A 66 1.97 6.52 9.61
CA TRP A 66 0.91 7.10 10.42
C TRP A 66 0.61 6.25 11.66
N SER A 67 0.66 4.93 11.50
CA SER A 67 0.46 3.97 12.59
C SER A 67 1.04 2.61 12.19
N PHE A 68 1.16 1.69 13.15
CA PHE A 68 1.57 0.33 12.85
C PHE A 68 1.08 -0.63 13.94
N VAL A 69 1.03 -1.91 13.58
CA VAL A 69 0.82 -3.02 14.50
C VAL A 69 1.85 -4.10 14.23
N VAL A 70 1.99 -5.01 15.18
CA VAL A 70 2.83 -6.21 15.04
C VAL A 70 1.91 -7.42 15.04
N ALA A 71 1.96 -8.21 13.96
CA ALA A 71 1.11 -9.37 13.81
C ALA A 71 1.70 -10.58 14.54
N HIS A 72 0.88 -11.20 15.36
CA HIS A 72 1.20 -12.41 16.12
C HIS A 72 0.17 -13.51 15.84
N PRO A 73 0.54 -14.79 15.94
CA PRO A 73 -0.43 -15.88 15.79
C PRO A 73 -1.63 -15.77 16.76
N PRO A 74 -2.82 -16.28 16.40
CA PRO A 74 -3.08 -17.15 15.25
C PRO A 74 -3.22 -16.41 13.91
N LEU A 75 -2.58 -16.94 12.88
CA LEU A 75 -2.56 -16.37 11.53
C LEU A 75 -2.69 -17.51 10.51
N LEU A 76 -2.96 -17.16 9.26
CA LEU A 76 -2.90 -18.14 8.17
C LEU A 76 -1.49 -18.73 8.08
N PRO A 77 -1.34 -20.01 7.65
CA PRO A 77 -0.06 -20.71 7.74
C PRO A 77 1.14 -19.97 7.13
N ALA A 78 0.98 -19.40 5.94
CA ALA A 78 2.07 -18.68 5.27
C ALA A 78 2.53 -17.44 6.06
N TYR A 79 1.61 -16.78 6.76
CA TYR A 79 1.92 -15.61 7.58
C TYR A 79 2.42 -16.00 8.97
N ALA A 80 1.92 -17.10 9.53
CA ALA A 80 2.35 -17.60 10.83
C ALA A 80 3.85 -17.93 10.84
N GLU A 81 4.38 -18.44 9.75
CA GLU A 81 5.81 -18.74 9.60
C GLU A 81 6.68 -17.49 9.64
N LEU A 82 6.14 -16.33 9.27
CA LEU A 82 6.85 -15.06 9.24
C LEU A 82 6.64 -14.22 10.49
N ALA A 83 5.70 -14.58 11.34
CA ALA A 83 5.38 -13.81 12.54
C ALA A 83 6.53 -13.88 13.58
N PRO A 84 6.74 -12.80 14.36
CA PRO A 84 6.05 -11.52 14.27
C PRO A 84 6.54 -10.66 13.09
N TYR A 85 5.62 -9.93 12.46
CA TYR A 85 5.98 -9.00 11.40
C TYR A 85 5.17 -7.70 11.55
N ASN A 86 5.69 -6.63 10.95
CA ASN A 86 4.99 -5.34 11.01
C ASN A 86 3.89 -5.25 9.95
N VAL A 87 2.85 -4.51 10.30
CA VAL A 87 1.85 -3.98 9.36
C VAL A 87 1.76 -2.50 9.63
N ILE A 88 2.15 -1.68 8.66
CA ILE A 88 2.13 -0.24 8.79
C ILE A 88 0.96 0.36 8.03
N VAL A 89 0.50 1.51 8.50
CA VAL A 89 -0.40 2.40 7.77
C VAL A 89 0.40 3.65 7.45
N VAL A 90 0.45 4.00 6.17
CA VAL A 90 1.17 5.19 5.72
C VAL A 90 0.18 6.27 5.29
N ALA A 91 0.57 7.53 5.47
CA ALA A 91 -0.13 8.70 4.96
C ALA A 91 0.67 9.28 3.80
N LEU A 92 0.06 9.47 2.64
CA LEU A 92 0.76 9.98 1.46
C LEU A 92 1.16 11.45 1.64
N ASP A 93 2.31 11.81 1.13
CA ASP A 93 2.83 13.19 1.24
C ASP A 93 1.92 14.20 0.52
N GLU A 94 1.40 13.84 -0.66
CA GLU A 94 0.54 14.73 -1.45
C GLU A 94 -0.81 15.00 -0.78
N ASP A 95 -1.33 14.01 -0.07
CA ASP A 95 -2.59 14.14 0.66
C ASP A 95 -2.57 13.18 1.86
N PRO A 96 -2.26 13.69 3.07
CA PRO A 96 -2.16 12.84 4.28
C PRO A 96 -3.48 12.19 4.71
N THR A 97 -4.60 12.56 4.12
CA THR A 97 -5.88 11.86 4.37
C THR A 97 -5.96 10.54 3.60
N ILE A 98 -5.11 10.36 2.59
CA ILE A 98 -4.99 9.09 1.86
C ILE A 98 -4.05 8.19 2.64
N ARG A 99 -4.58 7.09 3.12
CA ARG A 99 -3.84 6.12 3.94
C ARG A 99 -3.85 4.75 3.30
N MET A 100 -2.71 4.09 3.32
CA MET A 100 -2.53 2.77 2.74
C MET A 100 -1.89 1.83 3.74
N VAL A 101 -2.30 0.58 3.72
CA VAL A 101 -1.76 -0.47 4.59
C VAL A 101 -0.71 -1.27 3.83
N GLY A 102 0.38 -1.60 4.48
CA GLY A 102 1.42 -2.43 3.90
C GLY A 102 2.42 -2.89 4.95
N ASN A 103 3.55 -3.38 4.48
CA ASN A 103 4.65 -3.80 5.34
C ASN A 103 5.86 -2.91 5.10
N LEU A 104 6.58 -2.60 6.18
CA LEU A 104 7.90 -1.99 6.07
C LEU A 104 8.92 -3.09 5.84
N VAL A 105 9.67 -2.96 4.76
CA VAL A 105 10.66 -3.96 4.32
C VAL A 105 12.02 -3.30 4.12
N THR A 106 13.08 -4.12 4.00
CA THR A 106 14.43 -3.61 3.74
C THR A 106 14.67 -3.34 2.26
N SER A 107 13.98 -4.07 1.40
CA SER A 107 14.06 -3.94 -0.06
C SER A 107 12.77 -4.48 -0.68
N ALA A 108 12.55 -4.19 -1.97
CA ALA A 108 11.33 -4.62 -2.68
C ALA A 108 11.02 -6.12 -2.52
N HIS A 109 12.04 -6.96 -2.54
CA HIS A 109 11.89 -8.42 -2.43
C HIS A 109 12.37 -8.96 -1.08
N GLY A 110 12.57 -8.10 -0.09
CA GLY A 110 12.86 -8.50 1.28
C GLY A 110 11.63 -9.15 1.94
N ALA A 111 11.88 -10.04 2.90
CA ALA A 111 10.80 -10.65 3.66
C ALA A 111 10.10 -9.62 4.57
N ILE A 112 8.82 -9.81 4.82
CA ILE A 112 8.03 -8.87 5.63
C ILE A 112 8.40 -8.87 7.11
N ASN A 113 9.23 -9.82 7.56
CA ASN A 113 9.69 -9.93 8.94
C ASN A 113 11.14 -9.51 9.16
N GLU A 114 11.80 -8.93 8.16
CA GLU A 114 13.21 -8.52 8.29
C GLU A 114 13.41 -7.25 9.12
N VAL A 115 12.44 -6.33 9.08
CA VAL A 115 12.51 -5.09 9.87
C VAL A 115 12.03 -5.38 11.30
N ASP A 116 12.89 -5.11 12.28
CA ASP A 116 12.48 -5.21 13.68
C ASP A 116 11.39 -4.19 13.99
N PRO A 117 10.17 -4.64 14.36
CA PRO A 117 9.07 -3.71 14.65
C PRO A 117 9.39 -2.69 15.75
N ALA A 118 10.29 -3.02 16.68
CA ALA A 118 10.69 -2.11 17.76
C ALA A 118 11.42 -0.87 17.24
N THR A 119 11.92 -0.90 16.00
CA THR A 119 12.63 0.23 15.39
C THR A 119 11.71 1.18 14.63
N ILE A 120 10.45 0.83 14.45
CA ILE A 120 9.49 1.64 13.68
C ILE A 120 9.05 2.85 14.49
N GLN A 121 9.12 4.03 13.87
CA GLN A 121 8.71 5.29 14.47
C GLN A 121 7.56 5.91 13.69
N ILE A 122 6.54 6.33 14.40
CA ILE A 122 5.43 7.09 13.80
C ILE A 122 5.97 8.43 13.30
N GLY A 123 5.63 8.77 12.05
CA GLY A 123 6.09 9.97 11.39
C GLY A 123 7.36 9.78 10.56
N GLU A 124 8.03 8.62 10.63
CA GLU A 124 9.22 8.41 9.81
C GLU A 124 8.89 8.38 8.31
N PRO A 125 9.74 8.98 7.48
CA PRO A 125 9.52 9.00 6.03
C PRO A 125 9.77 7.63 5.41
N VAL A 126 8.90 7.27 4.47
CA VAL A 126 9.00 6.01 3.72
C VAL A 126 8.71 6.27 2.25
N ARG A 127 9.10 5.35 1.39
CA ARG A 127 8.73 5.37 -0.02
C ARG A 127 8.26 4.00 -0.48
N VAL A 128 7.39 3.98 -1.46
CA VAL A 128 6.85 2.75 -2.01
C VAL A 128 7.90 2.00 -2.83
N VAL A 129 7.86 0.69 -2.71
CA VAL A 129 8.52 -0.26 -3.61
C VAL A 129 7.49 -1.32 -3.97
N PHE A 130 7.74 -2.05 -5.05
CA PHE A 130 6.79 -3.07 -5.51
C PHE A 130 7.45 -4.44 -5.47
N ALA A 131 6.82 -5.36 -4.73
CA ALA A 131 7.26 -6.74 -4.63
C ALA A 131 6.44 -7.60 -5.57
N THR A 132 7.10 -8.44 -6.36
CA THR A 132 6.39 -9.43 -7.19
C THR A 132 6.18 -10.68 -6.35
N VAL A 133 4.91 -11.01 -6.11
CA VAL A 133 4.49 -12.25 -5.44
C VAL A 133 3.60 -12.99 -6.42
N GLU A 134 4.05 -14.15 -6.89
CA GLU A 134 3.47 -14.85 -8.03
C GLU A 134 3.48 -13.90 -9.23
N ASP A 135 2.35 -13.54 -9.80
CA ASP A 135 2.27 -12.59 -10.93
C ASP A 135 1.73 -11.21 -10.50
N VAL A 136 1.70 -10.95 -9.19
CA VAL A 136 1.11 -9.72 -8.64
C VAL A 136 2.20 -8.80 -8.12
N ALA A 137 2.15 -7.54 -8.49
CA ALA A 137 2.99 -6.50 -7.90
C ALA A 137 2.27 -5.89 -6.70
N LEU A 138 2.83 -6.11 -5.51
CA LEU A 138 2.28 -5.60 -4.26
C LEU A 138 3.07 -4.38 -3.80
N PRO A 139 2.42 -3.27 -3.45
CA PRO A 139 3.12 -2.14 -2.87
C PRO A 139 3.60 -2.50 -1.45
N ARG A 140 4.86 -2.20 -1.19
CA ARG A 140 5.50 -2.29 0.12
C ARG A 140 6.27 -1.00 0.35
N TRP A 141 6.81 -0.83 1.54
CA TRP A 141 7.40 0.44 1.92
C TRP A 141 8.81 0.22 2.45
N ILE A 142 9.73 1.09 2.08
CA ILE A 142 11.08 1.11 2.65
C ILE A 142 11.32 2.47 3.29
N ARG A 143 12.26 2.52 4.24
CA ARG A 143 12.67 3.78 4.84
C ARG A 143 13.27 4.69 3.78
N ALA A 144 12.77 5.93 3.71
CA ALA A 144 13.35 6.96 2.88
C ALA A 144 14.38 7.72 3.68
N ALA A 145 15.50 8.11 3.02
CA ALA A 145 16.44 9.02 3.66
C ALA A 145 15.73 10.37 3.90
N ALA A 146 15.92 10.95 5.07
CA ALA A 146 15.47 12.32 5.33
C ALA A 146 16.29 13.27 4.47
N ASP A 147 15.61 14.12 3.67
CA ASP A 147 16.24 15.18 2.89
C ASP A 147 16.59 16.37 3.80
#